data_6b657d1a3f71fe2ec1ee57551213aab5
#
_entry.id   6b657d1a3f71fe2ec1ee57551213aab5
#
_cell.length_a   1.000
_cell.length_b   1.000
_cell.length_c   1.000
_cell.angle_alpha   90.00
_cell.angle_beta   90.00
_cell.angle_gamma   90.00
#
_symmetry.space_group_name_H-M   'P 1'
#
loop_
_entity.id
_entity.type
_entity.pdbx_description
1 polymer ?
#
loop_
_entity_poly.entity_id
_entity_poly.type
_entity_poly.pdbx_seq_one_letter_code
_entity_poly.pdbx_strand_id
1 'polypeptide(L)'
;MRTSTVYLARNVVNAPELKARIIARSRERGDTPEIATWLQNHFYRYLVGNFSTPPEAVQAISTTEALQQRYAAGAPAWALALLARKTGPEASPADSALWWISPAHESVLALERRLLEFLQSRQGTSLEGKLARINCPQALERWAQEHQAFEAQQLAGWRQHQPHAVQMLWQGSQGAFVELLPGSGVLREEMAYESQMMRHCLGQFANRRQLSGGYGEHYAEGCEQGRMRIFSYRTGQGQPRITINAWLQPDGRLRIDQIKGKQNRPPVDRYRADVIAFLNQLDTSDDTPDDALGMRLLRTSGAQPGWHAVENLHSEAEQLQLWQRQPRLLAHLRHTSPLVQWLAAAHDCSLLAGQHLPPALAYTLEQAGKAPPGMQAHPRPEAQR
;
A
#
# COMPACT_ATOMS: atom_id res chain seq x y z
N MET A 1 12.11 -16.24 -28.31
CA MET A 1 11.06 -17.26 -27.99
C MET A 1 10.01 -16.59 -27.13
N ARG A 2 8.78 -16.38 -27.65
CA ARG A 2 7.66 -15.87 -26.84
C ARG A 2 7.15 -17.02 -25.98
N THR A 3 7.43 -17.00 -24.69
CA THR A 3 6.75 -17.86 -23.74
C THR A 3 5.29 -17.46 -23.69
N SER A 4 4.44 -18.24 -24.34
CA SER A 4 2.99 -18.18 -24.19
C SER A 4 2.69 -18.46 -22.71
N THR A 5 2.40 -17.43 -21.92
CA THR A 5 1.82 -17.60 -20.59
C THR A 5 0.42 -18.15 -20.79
N VAL A 6 0.28 -19.46 -20.62
CA VAL A 6 -1.01 -20.14 -20.55
C VAL A 6 -1.78 -19.52 -19.40
N TYR A 7 -2.87 -18.80 -19.72
CA TYR A 7 -3.82 -18.30 -18.73
C TYR A 7 -4.49 -19.53 -18.07
N LEU A 8 -3.95 -19.96 -16.96
CA LEU A 8 -4.65 -20.89 -16.11
C LEU A 8 -5.87 -20.18 -15.55
N ALA A 9 -7.05 -20.55 -16.03
CA ALA A 9 -8.32 -20.05 -15.50
C ALA A 9 -8.38 -20.41 -14.00
N ARG A 10 -8.13 -19.43 -13.17
CA ARG A 10 -8.14 -19.60 -11.72
C ARG A 10 -9.56 -19.33 -11.21
N ASN A 11 -10.02 -20.16 -10.31
CA ASN A 11 -11.37 -20.14 -9.78
C ASN A 11 -11.51 -19.04 -8.72
N VAL A 12 -11.52 -17.81 -9.15
CA VAL A 12 -11.81 -16.65 -8.29
C VAL A 12 -13.33 -16.52 -8.16
N VAL A 13 -13.84 -16.86 -6.98
CA VAL A 13 -15.30 -16.97 -6.75
C VAL A 13 -16.00 -15.61 -6.74
N ASN A 14 -15.32 -14.55 -6.35
CA ASN A 14 -15.88 -13.20 -6.33
C ASN A 14 -15.48 -12.34 -7.56
N ALA A 15 -15.08 -12.96 -8.65
CA ALA A 15 -14.67 -12.25 -9.85
C ALA A 15 -15.71 -11.22 -10.36
N PRO A 16 -17.04 -11.50 -10.38
CA PRO A 16 -18.04 -10.51 -10.75
C PRO A 16 -18.09 -9.31 -9.80
N GLU A 17 -18.00 -9.55 -8.49
CA GLU A 17 -17.99 -8.49 -7.47
C GLU A 17 -16.72 -7.63 -7.59
N LEU A 18 -15.56 -8.26 -7.76
CA LEU A 18 -14.29 -7.55 -7.98
C LEU A 18 -14.40 -6.60 -9.18
N LYS A 19 -14.96 -7.08 -10.29
CA LYS A 19 -15.20 -6.25 -11.48
C LYS A 19 -16.15 -5.09 -11.19
N ALA A 20 -17.25 -5.36 -10.50
CA ALA A 20 -18.22 -4.33 -10.13
C ALA A 20 -17.59 -3.24 -9.24
N ARG A 21 -16.74 -3.61 -8.28
CA ARG A 21 -16.02 -2.67 -7.41
C ARG A 21 -15.01 -1.81 -8.18
N ILE A 22 -14.27 -2.38 -9.12
CA ILE A 22 -13.37 -1.62 -10.01
C ILE A 22 -14.16 -0.57 -10.80
N ILE A 23 -15.33 -0.96 -11.37
CA ILE A 23 -16.19 -0.06 -12.11
C ILE A 23 -16.74 1.07 -11.23
N ALA A 24 -17.21 0.73 -10.02
CA ALA A 24 -17.73 1.71 -9.06
C ALA A 24 -16.67 2.76 -8.71
N ARG A 25 -15.47 2.33 -8.30
CA ARG A 25 -14.37 3.24 -7.99
C ARG A 25 -13.96 4.12 -9.17
N SER A 26 -13.95 3.56 -10.39
CA SER A 26 -13.64 4.33 -11.60
C SER A 26 -14.67 5.43 -11.86
N ARG A 27 -15.96 5.15 -11.61
CA ARG A 27 -17.03 6.15 -11.72
C ARG A 27 -16.94 7.23 -10.65
N GLU A 28 -16.69 6.83 -9.41
CA GLU A 28 -16.53 7.75 -8.28
C GLU A 28 -15.38 8.73 -8.49
N ARG A 29 -14.29 8.29 -9.12
CA ARG A 29 -13.14 9.14 -9.48
C ARG A 29 -13.36 10.02 -10.71
N GLY A 30 -14.37 9.71 -11.53
CA GLY A 30 -14.57 10.41 -12.81
C GLY A 30 -13.52 10.06 -13.87
N ASP A 31 -13.00 8.83 -13.87
CA ASP A 31 -11.98 8.38 -14.83
C ASP A 31 -12.50 8.56 -16.28
N THR A 32 -11.61 8.92 -17.21
CA THR A 32 -11.96 9.02 -18.63
C THR A 32 -12.48 7.67 -19.16
N PRO A 33 -13.31 7.65 -20.20
CA PRO A 33 -13.85 6.40 -20.76
C PRO A 33 -12.76 5.40 -21.17
N GLU A 34 -11.62 5.87 -21.66
CA GLU A 34 -10.49 5.03 -22.03
C GLU A 34 -9.86 4.36 -20.80
N ILE A 35 -9.59 5.13 -19.74
CA ILE A 35 -9.04 4.60 -18.48
C ILE A 35 -10.02 3.63 -17.83
N ALA A 36 -11.31 3.99 -17.74
CA ALA A 36 -12.35 3.13 -17.19
C ALA A 36 -12.41 1.77 -17.93
N THR A 37 -12.38 1.81 -19.26
CA THR A 37 -12.36 0.61 -20.11
C THR A 37 -11.09 -0.21 -19.89
N TRP A 38 -9.95 0.45 -19.76
CA TRP A 38 -8.67 -0.21 -19.51
C TRP A 38 -8.67 -0.94 -18.16
N LEU A 39 -9.13 -0.30 -17.08
CA LEU A 39 -9.24 -0.91 -15.75
C LEU A 39 -10.15 -2.14 -15.76
N GLN A 40 -11.32 -2.05 -16.43
CA GLN A 40 -12.27 -3.15 -16.53
C GLN A 40 -11.73 -4.37 -17.31
N ASN A 41 -10.83 -4.14 -18.28
CA ASN A 41 -10.30 -5.18 -19.13
C ASN A 41 -8.92 -5.66 -18.69
N HIS A 42 -7.94 -4.77 -18.53
CA HIS A 42 -6.56 -5.17 -18.28
C HIS A 42 -6.26 -5.35 -16.79
N PHE A 43 -6.66 -4.39 -15.94
CA PHE A 43 -6.44 -4.51 -14.50
C PHE A 43 -7.24 -5.66 -13.89
N TYR A 44 -8.54 -5.75 -14.22
CA TYR A 44 -9.36 -6.86 -13.76
C TYR A 44 -8.78 -8.22 -14.17
N ARG A 45 -8.41 -8.40 -15.45
CA ARG A 45 -7.79 -9.65 -15.93
C ARG A 45 -6.47 -9.96 -15.24
N TYR A 46 -5.69 -8.93 -14.92
CA TYR A 46 -4.46 -9.07 -14.18
C TYR A 46 -4.72 -9.61 -12.77
N LEU A 47 -5.70 -9.07 -12.07
CA LEU A 47 -6.07 -9.53 -10.73
C LEU A 47 -6.56 -10.98 -10.73
N VAL A 48 -7.47 -11.35 -11.65
CA VAL A 48 -8.06 -12.70 -11.65
C VAL A 48 -7.23 -13.74 -12.40
N GLY A 49 -6.36 -13.33 -13.30
CA GLY A 49 -5.68 -14.23 -14.24
C GLY A 49 -4.24 -14.58 -13.90
N ASN A 50 -3.50 -13.67 -13.27
CA ASN A 50 -2.04 -13.82 -13.15
C ASN A 50 -1.51 -14.09 -11.75
N PHE A 51 -2.31 -13.97 -10.70
CA PHE A 51 -1.84 -14.00 -9.29
C PHE A 51 -0.56 -13.18 -9.01
N SER A 52 -0.33 -12.20 -9.83
CA SER A 52 0.56 -11.08 -9.49
C SER A 52 -0.16 -10.12 -8.52
N THR A 53 -1.41 -10.47 -8.16
CA THR A 53 -2.14 -9.89 -7.05
C THR A 53 -1.33 -10.17 -5.79
N PRO A 54 -1.08 -9.16 -4.97
CA PRO A 54 -0.37 -9.33 -3.71
C PRO A 54 -0.97 -10.49 -2.92
N PRO A 55 -0.15 -11.42 -2.42
CA PRO A 55 -0.63 -12.61 -1.71
C PRO A 55 -1.59 -12.29 -0.56
N GLU A 56 -1.40 -11.14 0.07
CA GLU A 56 -2.20 -10.66 1.21
C GLU A 56 -3.67 -10.39 0.83
N ALA A 57 -3.93 -10.04 -0.42
CA ALA A 57 -5.29 -9.79 -0.92
C ALA A 57 -6.02 -11.08 -1.36
N VAL A 58 -5.30 -12.21 -1.43
CA VAL A 58 -5.80 -13.48 -1.96
C VAL A 58 -5.97 -14.48 -0.84
N GLN A 59 -7.18 -15.04 -0.71
CA GLN A 59 -7.50 -16.03 0.31
C GLN A 59 -7.97 -17.33 -0.36
N ALA A 60 -7.42 -18.43 0.08
CA ALA A 60 -7.88 -19.75 -0.34
C ALA A 60 -9.19 -20.11 0.39
N ILE A 61 -10.15 -20.66 -0.34
CA ILE A 61 -11.41 -21.17 0.19
C ILE A 61 -11.47 -22.66 -0.12
N SER A 62 -11.41 -23.46 0.93
CA SER A 62 -11.41 -24.94 0.83
C SER A 62 -12.65 -25.59 1.45
N THR A 63 -13.49 -24.83 2.18
CA THR A 63 -14.69 -25.37 2.85
C THR A 63 -15.96 -24.62 2.46
N THR A 64 -17.09 -25.28 2.57
CA THR A 64 -18.41 -24.71 2.29
C THR A 64 -18.75 -23.57 3.26
N GLU A 65 -18.39 -23.72 4.52
CA GLU A 65 -18.61 -22.74 5.57
C GLU A 65 -17.82 -21.46 5.29
N ALA A 66 -16.54 -21.58 4.92
CA ALA A 66 -15.69 -20.45 4.54
C ALA A 66 -16.25 -19.72 3.31
N LEU A 67 -16.79 -20.49 2.33
CA LEU A 67 -17.42 -19.90 1.15
C LEU A 67 -18.72 -19.15 1.53
N GLN A 68 -19.56 -19.75 2.36
CA GLN A 68 -20.83 -19.15 2.80
C GLN A 68 -20.61 -17.87 3.61
N GLN A 69 -19.62 -17.81 4.48
CA GLN A 69 -19.28 -16.63 5.28
C GLN A 69 -18.88 -15.42 4.43
N ARG A 70 -18.45 -15.62 3.17
CA ARG A 70 -18.06 -14.54 2.26
C ARG A 70 -19.23 -13.89 1.52
N TYR A 71 -20.37 -14.52 1.48
CA TYR A 71 -21.54 -14.00 0.79
C TYR A 71 -22.65 -13.66 1.79
N ALA A 72 -22.96 -12.38 1.95
CA ALA A 72 -24.00 -11.92 2.88
C ALA A 72 -25.39 -12.50 2.58
N ALA A 73 -25.69 -12.83 1.31
CA ALA A 73 -26.93 -13.44 0.85
C ALA A 73 -26.83 -14.96 0.67
N GLY A 74 -25.76 -15.59 1.17
CA GLY A 74 -25.45 -17.00 0.92
C GLY A 74 -24.68 -17.23 -0.37
N ALA A 75 -23.84 -18.27 -0.38
CA ALA A 75 -23.00 -18.59 -1.52
C ALA A 75 -23.84 -19.03 -2.73
N PRO A 76 -23.59 -18.55 -3.94
CA PRO A 76 -24.33 -18.93 -5.12
C PRO A 76 -24.11 -20.41 -5.46
N ALA A 77 -25.16 -21.06 -5.98
CA ALA A 77 -25.16 -22.50 -6.26
C ALA A 77 -23.98 -22.95 -7.15
N TRP A 78 -23.59 -22.12 -8.13
CA TRP A 78 -22.46 -22.43 -9.01
C TRP A 78 -21.12 -22.47 -8.24
N ALA A 79 -20.93 -21.63 -7.22
CA ALA A 79 -19.71 -21.59 -6.42
C ALA A 79 -19.64 -22.82 -5.49
N LEU A 80 -20.76 -23.20 -4.90
CA LEU A 80 -20.87 -24.44 -4.11
C LEU A 80 -20.59 -25.68 -4.96
N ALA A 81 -21.18 -25.79 -6.16
CA ALA A 81 -20.94 -26.86 -7.09
C ALA A 81 -19.47 -26.93 -7.55
N LEU A 82 -18.85 -25.76 -7.76
CA LEU A 82 -17.44 -25.67 -8.14
C LEU A 82 -16.53 -26.14 -6.98
N LEU A 83 -16.83 -25.74 -5.75
CA LEU A 83 -16.09 -26.18 -4.57
C LEU A 83 -16.22 -27.70 -4.39
N ALA A 84 -17.43 -28.25 -4.45
CA ALA A 84 -17.68 -29.69 -4.33
C ALA A 84 -16.90 -30.51 -5.38
N ARG A 85 -16.84 -30.05 -6.62
CA ARG A 85 -16.05 -30.67 -7.69
C ARG A 85 -14.55 -30.66 -7.40
N LYS A 86 -14.04 -29.58 -6.77
CA LYS A 86 -12.61 -29.40 -6.48
C LYS A 86 -12.14 -30.07 -5.19
N THR A 87 -13.06 -30.36 -4.27
CA THR A 87 -12.79 -31.06 -3.01
C THR A 87 -13.18 -32.54 -3.07
N GLY A 88 -13.71 -33.01 -4.21
CA GLY A 88 -14.08 -34.39 -4.43
C GLY A 88 -12.89 -35.34 -4.52
N PRO A 89 -13.13 -36.66 -4.44
CA PRO A 89 -12.07 -37.67 -4.37
C PRO A 89 -11.16 -37.77 -5.60
N GLU A 90 -11.55 -37.16 -6.72
CA GLU A 90 -10.76 -37.11 -7.97
C GLU A 90 -9.96 -35.78 -8.12
N ALA A 91 -10.04 -34.90 -7.13
CA ALA A 91 -9.39 -33.59 -7.22
C ALA A 91 -7.86 -33.69 -7.01
N SER A 92 -7.10 -33.12 -7.92
CA SER A 92 -5.65 -32.96 -7.71
C SER A 92 -5.39 -32.01 -6.54
N PRO A 93 -4.47 -32.30 -5.61
CA PRO A 93 -4.12 -31.41 -4.49
C PRO A 93 -3.71 -30.00 -4.91
N ALA A 94 -3.12 -29.84 -6.10
CA ALA A 94 -2.70 -28.56 -6.65
C ALA A 94 -3.87 -27.68 -7.16
N ASP A 95 -5.03 -28.30 -7.41
CA ASP A 95 -6.20 -27.65 -8.02
C ASP A 95 -7.39 -27.49 -7.06
N SER A 96 -7.23 -27.86 -5.80
CA SER A 96 -8.33 -28.03 -4.86
C SER A 96 -8.89 -26.77 -4.21
N ALA A 97 -8.24 -25.60 -4.35
CA ALA A 97 -8.70 -24.37 -3.71
C ALA A 97 -9.45 -23.44 -4.68
N LEU A 98 -10.54 -22.85 -4.19
CA LEU A 98 -11.11 -21.64 -4.75
C LEU A 98 -10.40 -20.41 -4.16
N TRP A 99 -10.43 -19.31 -4.90
CA TRP A 99 -9.76 -18.12 -4.47
C TRP A 99 -10.76 -16.96 -4.29
N TRP A 100 -10.57 -16.21 -3.23
CA TRP A 100 -11.25 -14.94 -2.98
C TRP A 100 -10.22 -13.81 -3.03
N ILE A 101 -10.50 -12.78 -3.83
CA ILE A 101 -9.66 -11.58 -3.90
C ILE A 101 -10.41 -10.44 -3.21
N SER A 102 -9.85 -9.89 -2.13
CA SER A 102 -10.46 -8.76 -1.46
C SER A 102 -10.36 -7.49 -2.31
N PRO A 103 -11.49 -6.94 -2.83
CA PRO A 103 -11.45 -5.75 -3.69
C PRO A 103 -11.11 -4.46 -2.94
N ALA A 104 -11.24 -4.47 -1.62
CA ALA A 104 -10.93 -3.34 -0.74
C ALA A 104 -9.59 -3.48 -0.03
N HIS A 105 -8.82 -4.57 -0.31
CA HIS A 105 -7.52 -4.73 0.30
C HIS A 105 -6.56 -3.63 -0.17
N GLU A 106 -5.80 -3.06 0.77
CA GLU A 106 -4.89 -1.93 0.52
C GLU A 106 -3.91 -2.20 -0.64
N SER A 107 -3.35 -3.41 -0.71
CA SER A 107 -2.43 -3.77 -1.78
C SER A 107 -3.07 -3.76 -3.17
N VAL A 108 -4.36 -4.11 -3.30
CA VAL A 108 -5.10 -4.02 -4.56
C VAL A 108 -5.36 -2.57 -4.92
N LEU A 109 -5.75 -1.76 -3.92
CA LEU A 109 -5.99 -0.34 -4.11
C LEU A 109 -4.69 0.42 -4.45
N ALA A 110 -3.57 0.08 -3.79
CA ALA A 110 -2.27 0.65 -4.09
C ALA A 110 -1.80 0.31 -5.52
N LEU A 111 -2.03 -0.92 -5.96
CA LEU A 111 -1.73 -1.33 -7.34
C LEU A 111 -2.60 -0.57 -8.36
N GLU A 112 -3.90 -0.43 -8.08
CA GLU A 112 -4.83 0.35 -8.91
C GLU A 112 -4.37 1.81 -9.02
N ARG A 113 -3.96 2.45 -7.91
CA ARG A 113 -3.44 3.82 -7.89
C ARG A 113 -2.20 3.99 -8.79
N ARG A 114 -1.19 3.11 -8.66
CA ARG A 114 0.01 3.16 -9.50
C ARG A 114 -0.32 3.06 -10.99
N LEU A 115 -1.26 2.19 -11.34
CA LEU A 115 -1.71 2.04 -12.71
C LEU A 115 -2.45 3.28 -13.19
N LEU A 116 -3.28 3.89 -12.33
CA LEU A 116 -3.97 5.15 -12.65
C LEU A 116 -2.99 6.28 -12.90
N GLU A 117 -2.00 6.47 -12.04
CA GLU A 117 -0.93 7.46 -12.24
C GLU A 117 -0.26 7.27 -13.62
N PHE A 118 0.08 6.02 -13.96
CA PHE A 118 0.64 5.71 -15.28
C PHE A 118 -0.32 6.05 -16.42
N LEU A 119 -1.59 5.65 -16.33
CA LEU A 119 -2.57 5.84 -17.40
C LEU A 119 -2.90 7.33 -17.59
N GLN A 120 -3.05 8.08 -16.50
CA GLN A 120 -3.32 9.52 -16.53
C GLN A 120 -2.15 10.30 -17.13
N SER A 121 -0.91 9.91 -16.83
CA SER A 121 0.28 10.53 -17.41
C SER A 121 0.46 10.27 -18.93
N ARG A 122 -0.40 9.47 -19.53
CA ARG A 122 -0.41 9.24 -21.00
C ARG A 122 -1.28 10.23 -21.75
N GLN A 123 -2.13 11.01 -21.08
CA GLN A 123 -2.88 12.09 -21.69
C GLN A 123 -1.93 13.13 -22.32
N GLY A 124 -2.26 13.63 -23.50
CA GLY A 124 -1.37 14.52 -24.26
C GLY A 124 -0.16 13.83 -24.88
N THR A 125 -0.01 12.51 -24.78
CA THR A 125 1.09 11.75 -25.38
C THR A 125 0.65 10.97 -26.62
N SER A 126 1.58 10.39 -27.34
CA SER A 126 1.28 9.51 -28.51
C SER A 126 0.54 8.21 -28.13
N LEU A 127 0.36 7.93 -26.85
CA LEU A 127 -0.38 6.79 -26.31
C LEU A 127 -1.81 7.12 -25.96
N GLU A 128 -2.23 8.38 -25.95
CA GLU A 128 -3.63 8.76 -25.80
C GLU A 128 -4.47 8.13 -26.90
N GLY A 129 -5.63 7.60 -26.55
CA GLY A 129 -6.50 6.83 -27.43
C GLY A 129 -5.97 5.43 -27.81
N LYS A 130 -4.84 4.98 -27.24
CA LYS A 130 -4.20 3.69 -27.56
C LYS A 130 -3.89 2.85 -26.31
N LEU A 131 -4.39 3.21 -25.15
CA LEU A 131 -4.11 2.52 -23.90
C LEU A 131 -4.50 1.03 -23.96
N ALA A 132 -5.52 0.68 -24.70
CA ALA A 132 -5.94 -0.71 -24.89
C ALA A 132 -4.84 -1.63 -25.48
N ARG A 133 -3.78 -1.07 -26.06
CA ARG A 133 -2.64 -1.82 -26.62
C ARG A 133 -1.62 -2.21 -25.55
N ILE A 134 -1.74 -1.67 -24.34
CA ILE A 134 -0.84 -1.90 -23.21
C ILE A 134 -1.59 -2.75 -22.19
N ASN A 135 -1.07 -3.93 -21.88
CA ASN A 135 -1.62 -4.75 -20.80
C ASN A 135 -1.07 -4.32 -19.43
N CYS A 136 -1.63 -4.85 -18.34
CA CYS A 136 -1.26 -4.46 -16.98
C CYS A 136 0.23 -4.73 -16.65
N PRO A 137 0.83 -5.89 -16.94
CA PRO A 137 2.27 -6.09 -16.77
C PRO A 137 3.13 -5.09 -17.52
N GLN A 138 2.76 -4.78 -18.78
CA GLN A 138 3.49 -3.79 -19.59
C GLN A 138 3.37 -2.38 -19.03
N ALA A 139 2.21 -2.01 -18.48
CA ALA A 139 2.02 -0.74 -17.82
C ALA A 139 2.91 -0.60 -16.59
N LEU A 140 2.99 -1.64 -15.76
CA LEU A 140 3.85 -1.68 -14.58
C LEU A 140 5.33 -1.68 -14.94
N GLU A 141 5.72 -2.43 -15.95
CA GLU A 141 7.11 -2.45 -16.44
C GLU A 141 7.53 -1.08 -16.97
N ARG A 142 6.70 -0.44 -17.79
CA ARG A 142 6.99 0.90 -18.32
C ARG A 142 7.04 1.94 -17.20
N TRP A 143 6.13 1.86 -16.26
CA TRP A 143 6.17 2.71 -15.07
C TRP A 143 7.51 2.55 -14.32
N ALA A 144 7.96 1.31 -14.11
CA ALA A 144 9.23 1.04 -13.45
C ALA A 144 10.44 1.52 -14.27
N GLN A 145 10.42 1.34 -15.60
CA GLN A 145 11.49 1.83 -16.51
C GLN A 145 11.55 3.36 -16.53
N GLU A 146 10.40 4.04 -16.56
CA GLU A 146 10.33 5.50 -16.48
C GLU A 146 10.86 6.02 -15.14
N HIS A 147 10.56 5.31 -14.04
CA HIS A 147 11.13 5.60 -12.73
C HIS A 147 12.67 5.46 -12.73
N GLN A 148 13.18 4.37 -13.28
CA GLN A 148 14.64 4.15 -13.40
C GLN A 148 15.31 5.17 -14.32
N ALA A 149 14.67 5.48 -15.45
CA ALA A 149 15.19 6.49 -16.38
C ALA A 149 15.19 7.88 -15.74
N PHE A 150 14.16 8.20 -14.94
CA PHE A 150 14.12 9.41 -14.16
C PHE A 150 15.25 9.46 -13.13
N GLU A 151 15.50 8.38 -12.41
CA GLU A 151 16.62 8.28 -11.47
C GLU A 151 17.98 8.49 -12.15
N ALA A 152 18.18 7.92 -13.35
CA ALA A 152 19.38 8.08 -14.13
C ALA A 152 19.54 9.52 -14.67
N GLN A 153 18.45 10.15 -15.10
CA GLN A 153 18.46 11.53 -15.63
C GLN A 153 18.57 12.60 -14.56
N GLN A 154 18.35 12.27 -13.30
CA GLN A 154 18.49 13.18 -12.15
C GLN A 154 19.92 13.72 -11.98
N LEU A 155 20.90 13.04 -12.53
CA LEU A 155 22.29 13.51 -12.55
C LEU A 155 22.51 14.74 -13.49
N ALA A 156 21.54 15.09 -14.33
CA ALA A 156 21.69 16.08 -15.39
C ALA A 156 21.00 17.45 -15.15
N GLY A 157 20.33 17.68 -14.02
CA GLY A 157 19.61 18.96 -13.82
C GLY A 157 19.43 19.33 -12.37
N TRP A 158 20.24 20.24 -11.87
CA TRP A 158 20.10 20.77 -10.52
C TRP A 158 18.94 21.78 -10.43
N ARG A 159 18.11 21.68 -9.38
CA ARG A 159 17.08 22.66 -9.06
C ARG A 159 17.39 23.29 -7.70
N GLN A 160 17.08 24.58 -7.58
CA GLN A 160 17.28 25.30 -6.31
C GLN A 160 16.04 25.20 -5.44
N HIS A 161 16.28 25.11 -4.14
CA HIS A 161 15.23 25.28 -3.14
C HIS A 161 14.57 26.65 -3.25
N GLN A 162 13.23 26.67 -3.17
CA GLN A 162 12.39 27.86 -3.19
C GLN A 162 11.81 28.11 -1.79
N PRO A 163 12.45 28.97 -0.94
CA PRO A 163 12.00 29.15 0.44
C PRO A 163 10.56 29.68 0.56
N HIS A 164 10.08 30.41 -0.44
CA HIS A 164 8.71 30.95 -0.46
C HIS A 164 7.65 29.89 -0.80
N ALA A 165 8.07 28.73 -1.32
CA ALA A 165 7.18 27.64 -1.63
C ALA A 165 6.93 26.70 -0.45
N VAL A 166 7.52 26.97 0.72
CA VAL A 166 7.38 26.10 1.89
C VAL A 166 7.01 26.88 3.15
N GLN A 167 6.18 26.25 3.97
CA GLN A 167 5.83 26.75 5.30
C GLN A 167 6.23 25.72 6.35
N MET A 168 6.98 26.14 7.36
CA MET A 168 7.27 25.29 8.49
C MET A 168 6.02 25.06 9.33
N LEU A 169 5.68 23.77 9.56
CA LEU A 169 4.54 23.37 10.36
C LEU A 169 4.94 22.81 11.72
N TRP A 170 6.07 22.14 11.79
CA TRP A 170 6.48 21.45 13.03
C TRP A 170 8.00 21.29 13.09
N GLN A 171 8.57 21.53 14.27
CA GLN A 171 10.00 21.36 14.54
C GLN A 171 10.23 20.04 15.28
N GLY A 172 10.98 19.14 14.66
CA GLY A 172 11.39 17.88 15.24
C GLY A 172 12.76 17.90 15.88
N SER A 173 13.20 16.72 16.31
CA SER A 173 14.48 16.54 17.01
C SER A 173 15.69 16.69 16.09
N GLN A 174 15.58 16.32 14.82
CA GLN A 174 16.69 16.31 13.85
C GLN A 174 16.39 17.15 12.60
N GLY A 175 15.21 17.75 12.52
CA GLY A 175 14.75 18.51 11.36
C GLY A 175 13.37 19.11 11.59
N ALA A 176 12.77 19.60 10.52
CA ALA A 176 11.44 20.19 10.57
C ALA A 176 10.54 19.63 9.45
N PHE A 177 9.26 19.49 9.72
CA PHE A 177 8.26 19.30 8.68
C PHE A 177 7.81 20.63 8.12
N VAL A 178 7.87 20.74 6.80
CA VAL A 178 7.36 21.86 6.02
C VAL A 178 6.26 21.38 5.10
N GLU A 179 5.31 22.23 4.80
CA GLU A 179 4.30 22.02 3.76
C GLU A 179 4.71 22.77 2.49
N LEU A 180 4.50 22.14 1.32
CA LEU A 180 4.65 22.79 0.04
C LEU A 180 3.40 23.62 -0.27
N LEU A 181 3.59 24.95 -0.51
CA LEU A 181 2.50 25.91 -0.63
C LEU A 181 2.04 26.10 -2.08
N PRO A 182 0.79 25.73 -2.41
CA PRO A 182 0.26 25.88 -3.77
C PRO A 182 0.21 27.36 -4.25
N GLY A 183 -0.12 28.26 -3.33
CA GLY A 183 -0.26 29.70 -3.64
C GLY A 183 1.05 30.48 -3.80
N SER A 184 2.20 29.83 -3.66
CA SER A 184 3.50 30.51 -3.71
C SER A 184 3.92 31.01 -5.11
N GLY A 185 3.29 30.48 -6.17
CA GLY A 185 3.69 30.73 -7.57
C GLY A 185 4.95 29.95 -8.00
N VAL A 186 5.65 29.29 -7.07
CA VAL A 186 6.88 28.50 -7.30
C VAL A 186 6.79 27.09 -6.71
N LEU A 187 5.57 26.57 -6.54
CA LEU A 187 5.32 25.22 -6.07
C LEU A 187 6.00 24.17 -6.94
N ARG A 188 5.87 24.31 -8.26
CA ARG A 188 6.38 23.34 -9.24
C ARG A 188 7.91 23.27 -9.24
N GLU A 189 8.57 24.39 -9.06
CA GLU A 189 10.02 24.47 -8.89
C GLU A 189 10.47 23.75 -7.62
N GLU A 190 9.75 23.97 -6.51
CA GLU A 190 10.06 23.31 -5.24
C GLU A 190 9.80 21.81 -5.31
N MET A 191 8.71 21.39 -5.95
CA MET A 191 8.45 19.96 -6.21
C MET A 191 9.56 19.35 -7.06
N ALA A 192 10.07 20.07 -8.06
CA ALA A 192 11.20 19.62 -8.89
C ALA A 192 12.49 19.51 -8.06
N TYR A 193 12.75 20.45 -7.15
CA TYR A 193 13.86 20.38 -6.21
C TYR A 193 13.72 19.18 -5.26
N GLU A 194 12.56 19.02 -4.61
CA GLU A 194 12.26 17.90 -3.72
C GLU A 194 12.50 16.57 -4.42
N SER A 195 11.93 16.43 -5.62
CA SER A 195 12.06 15.25 -6.45
C SER A 195 13.50 14.93 -6.81
N GLN A 196 14.30 15.94 -7.13
CA GLN A 196 15.71 15.76 -7.45
C GLN A 196 16.53 15.28 -6.24
N MET A 197 16.31 15.90 -5.07
CA MET A 197 17.02 15.55 -3.85
C MET A 197 16.65 14.18 -3.33
N MET A 198 15.37 13.86 -3.40
CA MET A 198 14.79 12.61 -2.90
C MET A 198 14.85 11.47 -3.93
N ARG A 199 15.05 11.77 -5.21
CA ARG A 199 15.01 10.81 -6.32
C ARG A 199 13.69 10.03 -6.37
N HIS A 200 12.59 10.77 -6.39
CA HIS A 200 11.23 10.22 -6.52
C HIS A 200 10.40 11.00 -7.56
N CYS A 201 9.19 10.53 -7.86
CA CYS A 201 8.40 11.04 -8.99
C CYS A 201 7.62 12.33 -8.73
N LEU A 202 7.56 12.84 -7.51
CA LEU A 202 6.72 13.98 -7.10
C LEU A 202 6.84 15.21 -8.02
N GLY A 203 8.05 15.59 -8.42
CA GLY A 203 8.33 16.69 -9.34
C GLY A 203 8.83 16.22 -10.70
N GLN A 204 8.42 15.04 -11.14
CA GLN A 204 8.77 14.49 -12.45
C GLN A 204 7.83 15.06 -13.52
N PHE A 205 8.16 16.22 -14.01
CA PHE A 205 7.45 16.86 -15.11
C PHE A 205 7.95 16.37 -16.46
N ALA A 206 7.02 16.10 -17.40
CA ALA A 206 7.33 15.69 -18.76
C ALA A 206 8.05 16.83 -19.51
N ASN A 207 7.56 18.06 -19.38
CA ASN A 207 8.23 19.27 -19.84
C ASN A 207 8.99 19.93 -18.67
N ARG A 208 10.30 19.73 -18.65
CA ARG A 208 11.16 20.25 -17.59
C ARG A 208 11.36 21.75 -17.59
N ARG A 209 11.17 22.41 -18.72
CA ARG A 209 11.32 23.87 -18.80
C ARG A 209 10.10 24.59 -18.24
N GLN A 210 8.93 24.09 -18.62
CA GLN A 210 7.64 24.65 -18.20
C GLN A 210 7.11 24.02 -16.92
N LEU A 211 7.75 22.96 -16.41
CA LEU A 211 7.32 22.17 -15.25
C LEU A 211 5.86 21.73 -15.41
N SER A 212 5.56 21.08 -16.53
CA SER A 212 4.21 20.63 -16.88
C SER A 212 4.21 19.19 -17.42
N GLY A 213 3.04 18.54 -17.28
CA GLY A 213 2.83 17.16 -17.72
C GLY A 213 3.57 16.11 -16.87
N GLY A 214 3.27 14.84 -17.11
CA GLY A 214 3.86 13.72 -16.37
C GLY A 214 3.31 13.58 -14.95
N TYR A 215 4.05 12.86 -14.10
CA TYR A 215 3.64 12.62 -12.70
C TYR A 215 3.59 13.90 -11.88
N GLY A 216 4.55 14.82 -12.11
CA GLY A 216 4.61 16.10 -11.40
C GLY A 216 3.35 16.94 -11.58
N GLU A 217 2.71 16.88 -12.75
CA GLU A 217 1.46 17.59 -13.02
C GLU A 217 0.34 17.13 -12.09
N HIS A 218 0.16 15.81 -11.96
CA HIS A 218 -0.88 15.25 -11.09
C HIS A 218 -0.76 15.74 -9.64
N TYR A 219 0.45 15.77 -9.09
CA TYR A 219 0.70 16.26 -7.73
C TYR A 219 0.52 17.77 -7.64
N ALA A 220 1.04 18.52 -8.62
CA ALA A 220 0.92 19.99 -8.64
C ALA A 220 -0.55 20.41 -8.71
N GLU A 221 -1.31 19.87 -9.65
CA GLU A 221 -2.76 20.13 -9.78
C GLU A 221 -3.54 19.73 -8.53
N GLY A 222 -3.19 18.57 -7.93
CA GLY A 222 -3.80 18.12 -6.68
C GLY A 222 -3.63 19.13 -5.55
N CYS A 223 -2.44 19.70 -5.42
CA CYS A 223 -2.14 20.76 -4.45
C CYS A 223 -2.81 22.10 -4.81
N GLU A 224 -2.70 22.54 -6.07
CA GLU A 224 -3.28 23.79 -6.58
C GLU A 224 -4.81 23.82 -6.44
N GLN A 225 -5.47 22.67 -6.56
CA GLN A 225 -6.92 22.50 -6.37
C GLN A 225 -7.33 22.23 -4.92
N GLY A 226 -6.38 22.23 -3.98
CA GLY A 226 -6.64 21.99 -2.56
C GLY A 226 -7.09 20.55 -2.23
N ARG A 227 -6.96 19.60 -3.16
CA ARG A 227 -7.31 18.20 -2.95
C ARG A 227 -6.21 17.39 -2.26
N MET A 228 -4.99 17.88 -2.33
CA MET A 228 -3.80 17.21 -1.86
C MET A 228 -2.91 18.16 -1.07
N ARG A 229 -2.23 17.64 -0.06
CA ARG A 229 -1.18 18.34 0.69
C ARG A 229 0.10 17.52 0.66
N ILE A 230 1.22 18.19 0.49
CA ILE A 230 2.54 17.57 0.46
C ILE A 230 3.38 18.16 1.59
N PHE A 231 3.90 17.26 2.42
CA PHE A 231 4.78 17.61 3.53
C PHE A 231 6.17 17.04 3.30
N SER A 232 7.19 17.81 3.61
CA SER A 232 8.59 17.42 3.51
C SER A 232 9.28 17.53 4.86
N TYR A 233 9.91 16.45 5.32
CA TYR A 233 10.81 16.51 6.48
C TYR A 233 12.19 16.89 6.02
N ARG A 234 12.71 17.99 6.54
CA ARG A 234 13.97 18.60 6.13
C ARG A 234 14.96 18.71 7.28
N THR A 235 16.23 18.43 6.97
CA THR A 235 17.34 18.51 7.93
C THR A 235 18.40 19.47 7.43
N GLY A 236 19.17 20.06 8.35
CA GLY A 236 20.28 20.96 8.03
C GLY A 236 19.84 22.16 7.17
N GLN A 237 20.50 22.38 6.04
CA GLN A 237 20.23 23.50 5.13
C GLN A 237 18.98 23.27 4.23
N GLY A 238 17.89 22.78 4.78
CA GLY A 238 16.66 22.56 4.03
C GLY A 238 16.67 21.30 3.15
N GLN A 239 17.55 20.34 3.44
CA GLN A 239 17.64 19.10 2.67
C GLN A 239 16.48 18.15 2.99
N PRO A 240 15.64 17.78 2.02
CA PRO A 240 14.55 16.84 2.23
C PRO A 240 15.06 15.42 2.54
N ARG A 241 14.35 14.74 3.43
CA ARG A 241 14.64 13.39 3.89
C ARG A 241 13.44 12.46 3.81
N ILE A 242 12.23 13.02 3.97
CA ILE A 242 10.97 12.30 3.88
C ILE A 242 9.98 13.20 3.16
N THR A 243 9.21 12.62 2.26
CA THR A 243 8.08 13.29 1.61
C THR A 243 6.81 12.53 1.97
N ILE A 244 5.81 13.24 2.48
CA ILE A 244 4.49 12.71 2.81
C ILE A 244 3.48 13.33 1.86
N ASN A 245 2.68 12.50 1.22
CA ASN A 245 1.53 12.91 0.44
C ASN A 245 0.24 12.55 1.18
N ALA A 246 -0.69 13.50 1.27
CA ALA A 246 -1.98 13.32 1.92
C ALA A 246 -3.11 13.90 1.07
N TRP A 247 -4.24 13.17 1.00
CA TRP A 247 -5.46 13.61 0.35
C TRP A 247 -6.41 14.25 1.35
N LEU A 248 -6.95 15.41 0.99
CA LEU A 248 -8.03 16.02 1.77
C LEU A 248 -9.34 15.25 1.51
N GLN A 249 -9.95 14.76 2.58
CA GLN A 249 -11.21 14.05 2.53
C GLN A 249 -12.40 15.03 2.60
N PRO A 250 -13.62 14.61 2.20
CA PRO A 250 -14.81 15.46 2.29
C PRO A 250 -15.15 15.93 3.70
N ASP A 251 -14.73 15.17 4.72
CA ASP A 251 -14.91 15.52 6.15
C ASP A 251 -13.84 16.48 6.68
N GLY A 252 -12.93 16.93 5.83
CA GLY A 252 -11.83 17.84 6.18
C GLY A 252 -10.59 17.16 6.72
N ARG A 253 -10.64 15.85 7.03
CA ARG A 253 -9.47 15.11 7.51
C ARG A 253 -8.51 14.75 6.38
N LEU A 254 -7.26 14.55 6.73
CA LEU A 254 -6.20 14.15 5.81
C LEU A 254 -6.07 12.62 5.79
N ARG A 255 -6.23 12.02 4.63
CA ARG A 255 -5.85 10.63 4.42
C ARG A 255 -4.40 10.58 3.96
N ILE A 256 -3.53 10.03 4.79
CA ILE A 256 -2.14 9.82 4.42
C ILE A 256 -2.08 8.75 3.33
N ASP A 257 -1.47 9.09 2.20
CA ASP A 257 -1.36 8.20 1.03
C ASP A 257 0.03 7.57 0.91
N GLN A 258 1.07 8.39 1.07
CA GLN A 258 2.45 7.93 0.93
C GLN A 258 3.36 8.57 1.97
N ILE A 259 4.34 7.80 2.44
CA ILE A 259 5.44 8.26 3.30
C ILE A 259 6.74 7.72 2.70
N LYS A 260 7.44 8.53 1.94
CA LYS A 260 8.60 8.11 1.16
C LYS A 260 9.90 8.74 1.65
N GLY A 261 10.91 7.92 1.83
CA GLY A 261 12.30 8.33 1.91
C GLY A 261 12.93 8.43 0.52
N LYS A 262 14.25 8.57 0.49
CA LYS A 262 15.01 8.68 -0.76
C LYS A 262 14.80 7.44 -1.66
N GLN A 263 14.60 7.67 -2.96
CA GLN A 263 14.37 6.63 -3.99
C GLN A 263 13.09 5.81 -3.72
N ASN A 264 12.06 6.45 -3.21
CA ASN A 264 10.79 5.80 -2.81
C ASN A 264 10.95 4.64 -1.80
N ARG A 265 12.09 4.57 -1.12
CA ARG A 265 12.32 3.59 -0.04
C ARG A 265 11.62 4.04 1.25
N PRO A 266 11.37 3.13 2.18
CA PRO A 266 10.93 3.55 3.51
C PRO A 266 11.91 4.57 4.12
N PRO A 267 11.41 5.57 4.85
CA PRO A 267 12.26 6.48 5.61
C PRO A 267 13.19 5.76 6.58
N VAL A 268 14.33 6.38 6.87
CA VAL A 268 15.29 5.84 7.83
C VAL A 268 14.70 5.88 9.25
N ASP A 269 14.84 4.79 10.00
CA ASP A 269 14.25 4.60 11.34
C ASP A 269 14.53 5.73 12.33
N ARG A 270 15.69 6.39 12.24
CA ARG A 270 16.04 7.51 13.13
C ARG A 270 15.05 8.68 13.09
N TYR A 271 14.30 8.84 12.01
CA TYR A 271 13.29 9.91 11.86
C TYR A 271 11.89 9.47 12.27
N ARG A 272 11.70 8.18 12.62
CA ARG A 272 10.38 7.60 12.90
C ARG A 272 9.64 8.30 14.04
N ALA A 273 10.35 8.67 15.10
CA ALA A 273 9.75 9.41 16.22
C ALA A 273 9.22 10.79 15.79
N ASP A 274 9.98 11.51 14.97
CA ASP A 274 9.57 12.81 14.43
C ASP A 274 8.38 12.66 13.48
N VAL A 275 8.33 11.59 12.67
CA VAL A 275 7.16 11.29 11.80
C VAL A 275 5.91 11.04 12.63
N ILE A 276 6.00 10.20 13.69
CA ILE A 276 4.86 9.93 14.58
C ILE A 276 4.36 11.23 15.21
N ALA A 277 5.27 12.02 15.76
CA ALA A 277 4.91 13.26 16.43
C ALA A 277 4.24 14.25 15.47
N PHE A 278 4.75 14.37 14.25
CA PHE A 278 4.16 15.23 13.22
C PHE A 278 2.79 14.73 12.77
N LEU A 279 2.65 13.44 12.44
CA LEU A 279 1.37 12.87 12.02
C LEU A 279 0.29 13.04 13.09
N ASN A 280 0.66 13.02 14.38
CA ASN A 280 -0.25 13.27 15.50
C ASN A 280 -0.61 14.75 15.69
N GLN A 281 0.03 15.68 14.99
CA GLN A 281 -0.38 17.09 14.93
C GLN A 281 -1.42 17.33 13.81
N LEU A 282 -1.54 16.38 12.88
CA LEU A 282 -2.47 16.48 11.77
C LEU A 282 -3.79 15.80 12.13
N ASP A 283 -4.90 16.38 11.67
CA ASP A 283 -6.19 15.70 11.70
C ASP A 283 -6.25 14.68 10.57
N THR A 284 -5.87 13.43 10.88
CA THR A 284 -5.79 12.35 9.90
C THR A 284 -6.97 11.40 10.01
N SER A 285 -7.37 10.82 8.87
CA SER A 285 -8.31 9.69 8.83
C SER A 285 -7.74 8.47 9.56
N ASP A 286 -8.58 7.48 9.83
CA ASP A 286 -8.19 6.26 10.55
C ASP A 286 -7.46 5.23 9.66
N ASP A 287 -7.19 5.58 8.39
CA ASP A 287 -6.47 4.71 7.48
C ASP A 287 -4.97 4.67 7.77
N THR A 288 -4.40 3.49 7.61
CA THR A 288 -2.94 3.29 7.68
C THR A 288 -2.44 2.85 6.31
N PRO A 289 -1.66 3.65 5.57
CA PRO A 289 -1.09 3.24 4.29
C PRO A 289 0.04 2.21 4.48
N ASP A 290 0.32 1.43 3.45
CA ASP A 290 1.39 0.43 3.45
C ASP A 290 2.76 1.02 3.78
N ASP A 291 3.02 2.26 3.37
CA ASP A 291 4.26 2.95 3.69
C ASP A 291 4.43 3.19 5.20
N ALA A 292 3.33 3.51 5.90
CA ALA A 292 3.35 3.64 7.35
C ALA A 292 3.57 2.27 8.03
N LEU A 293 2.90 1.22 7.55
CA LEU A 293 3.16 -0.15 8.00
C LEU A 293 4.60 -0.57 7.74
N GLY A 294 5.17 -0.18 6.60
CA GLY A 294 6.60 -0.38 6.27
C GLY A 294 7.55 0.32 7.24
N MET A 295 7.12 1.40 7.86
CA MET A 295 7.81 2.10 8.94
C MET A 295 7.46 1.54 10.34
N ARG A 296 6.65 0.50 10.42
CA ARG A 296 6.09 -0.05 11.67
C ARG A 296 5.25 0.98 12.44
N LEU A 297 4.44 1.74 11.71
CA LEU A 297 3.46 2.68 12.26
C LEU A 297 2.05 2.17 12.01
N LEU A 298 1.16 2.35 12.98
CA LEU A 298 -0.26 2.08 12.88
C LEU A 298 -1.06 3.29 13.35
N ARG A 299 -2.08 3.68 12.58
CA ARG A 299 -3.11 4.63 13.01
C ARG A 299 -4.17 3.86 13.78
N THR A 300 -4.39 4.22 15.03
CA THR A 300 -5.38 3.60 15.90
C THR A 300 -6.55 4.53 16.13
N SER A 301 -7.75 3.95 16.26
CA SER A 301 -9.00 4.66 16.61
C SER A 301 -9.53 4.27 17.98
N GLY A 302 -8.76 3.50 18.78
CA GLY A 302 -9.15 2.98 20.09
C GLY A 302 -9.07 4.00 21.22
N ALA A 303 -8.77 3.53 22.44
CA ALA A 303 -8.73 4.34 23.64
C ALA A 303 -7.70 5.49 23.59
N GLN A 304 -6.66 5.33 22.82
CA GLN A 304 -5.68 6.38 22.53
C GLN A 304 -5.59 6.54 21.01
N PRO A 305 -6.47 7.33 20.39
CA PRO A 305 -6.46 7.53 18.96
C PRO A 305 -5.20 8.29 18.54
N GLY A 306 -4.56 7.83 17.45
CA GLY A 306 -3.33 8.47 16.98
C GLY A 306 -2.43 7.50 16.21
N TRP A 307 -1.29 8.03 15.80
CA TRP A 307 -0.23 7.25 15.17
C TRP A 307 0.71 6.69 16.22
N HIS A 308 0.91 5.39 16.19
CA HIS A 308 1.75 4.69 17.16
C HIS A 308 2.78 3.82 16.45
N ALA A 309 3.94 3.67 17.11
CA ALA A 309 4.89 2.64 16.72
C ALA A 309 4.31 1.26 17.09
N VAL A 310 4.44 0.28 16.21
CA VAL A 310 3.91 -1.08 16.41
C VAL A 310 4.37 -1.69 17.73
N GLU A 311 5.61 -1.48 18.11
CA GLU A 311 6.17 -1.97 19.37
C GLU A 311 5.49 -1.41 20.63
N ASN A 312 4.75 -0.33 20.51
CA ASN A 312 4.04 0.34 21.60
C ASN A 312 2.52 0.05 21.63
N LEU A 313 2.04 -0.86 20.79
CA LEU A 313 0.64 -1.28 20.80
C LEU A 313 0.39 -2.23 21.97
N HIS A 314 -0.39 -1.79 22.94
CA HIS A 314 -0.66 -2.54 24.16
C HIS A 314 -2.08 -3.09 24.24
N SER A 315 -3.05 -2.42 23.64
CA SER A 315 -4.44 -2.87 23.67
C SER A 315 -4.66 -4.04 22.72
N GLU A 316 -5.52 -4.97 23.12
CA GLU A 316 -5.92 -6.10 22.31
C GLU A 316 -6.58 -5.66 20.99
N ALA A 317 -7.39 -4.61 21.02
CA ALA A 317 -8.06 -4.07 19.84
C ALA A 317 -7.06 -3.55 18.79
N GLU A 318 -6.01 -2.83 19.23
CA GLU A 318 -4.94 -2.35 18.33
C GLU A 318 -4.13 -3.50 17.73
N GLN A 319 -3.82 -4.51 18.53
CA GLN A 319 -3.12 -5.69 18.07
C GLN A 319 -3.97 -6.53 17.10
N LEU A 320 -5.28 -6.59 17.30
CA LEU A 320 -6.22 -7.20 16.35
C LEU A 320 -6.28 -6.42 15.03
N GLN A 321 -6.31 -5.09 15.09
CA GLN A 321 -6.22 -4.25 13.90
C GLN A 321 -4.92 -4.53 13.13
N LEU A 322 -3.79 -4.64 13.83
CA LEU A 322 -2.50 -5.00 13.24
C LEU A 322 -2.53 -6.39 12.59
N TRP A 323 -3.11 -7.39 13.30
CA TRP A 323 -3.27 -8.75 12.79
C TRP A 323 -4.06 -8.76 11.47
N GLN A 324 -5.14 -8.01 11.40
CA GLN A 324 -6.00 -7.94 10.21
C GLN A 324 -5.31 -7.26 9.02
N ARG A 325 -4.46 -6.27 9.30
CA ARG A 325 -3.78 -5.46 8.28
C ARG A 325 -2.48 -6.07 7.81
N GLN A 326 -1.60 -6.43 8.73
CA GLN A 326 -0.24 -6.89 8.42
C GLN A 326 0.30 -7.84 9.51
N PRO A 327 -0.07 -9.13 9.47
CA PRO A 327 0.31 -10.12 10.48
C PRO A 327 1.82 -10.20 10.74
N ARG A 328 2.64 -9.97 9.72
CA ARG A 328 4.11 -9.98 9.84
C ARG A 328 4.63 -9.01 10.89
N LEU A 329 3.93 -7.90 11.10
CA LEU A 329 4.36 -6.88 12.07
C LEU A 329 4.14 -7.31 13.52
N LEU A 330 3.44 -8.40 13.80
CA LEU A 330 3.36 -8.99 15.14
C LEU A 330 4.74 -9.32 15.74
N ALA A 331 5.71 -9.64 14.89
CA ALA A 331 7.08 -9.87 15.29
C ALA A 331 7.73 -8.66 15.98
N HIS A 332 7.22 -7.47 15.77
CA HIS A 332 7.74 -6.22 16.34
C HIS A 332 7.01 -5.78 17.61
N LEU A 333 5.95 -6.45 18.03
CA LEU A 333 5.28 -6.17 19.30
C LEU A 333 6.19 -6.50 20.47
N ARG A 334 6.16 -5.70 21.52
CA ARG A 334 6.85 -6.05 22.79
C ARG A 334 6.11 -7.14 23.55
N HIS A 335 4.77 -7.08 23.52
CA HIS A 335 3.89 -8.04 24.17
C HIS A 335 2.74 -8.36 23.24
N THR A 336 2.33 -9.61 23.20
CA THR A 336 1.16 -10.05 22.42
C THR A 336 0.00 -10.43 23.35
N SER A 337 -1.21 -9.99 23.03
CA SER A 337 -2.39 -10.35 23.80
C SER A 337 -2.72 -11.84 23.64
N PRO A 338 -3.40 -12.48 24.63
CA PRO A 338 -3.81 -13.88 24.52
C PRO A 338 -4.65 -14.18 23.28
N LEU A 339 -5.55 -13.26 22.91
CA LEU A 339 -6.40 -13.43 21.73
C LEU A 339 -5.57 -13.43 20.43
N VAL A 340 -4.60 -12.52 20.30
CA VAL A 340 -3.71 -12.49 19.12
C VAL A 340 -2.83 -13.72 19.05
N GLN A 341 -2.32 -14.22 20.19
CA GLN A 341 -1.60 -15.49 20.25
C GLN A 341 -2.48 -16.65 19.78
N TRP A 342 -3.71 -16.72 20.26
CA TRP A 342 -4.67 -17.75 19.86
C TRP A 342 -5.00 -17.65 18.36
N LEU A 343 -5.26 -16.45 17.84
CA LEU A 343 -5.53 -16.25 16.41
C LEU A 343 -4.34 -16.69 15.56
N ALA A 344 -3.12 -16.30 15.95
CA ALA A 344 -1.92 -16.71 15.24
C ALA A 344 -1.75 -18.23 15.26
N ALA A 345 -2.05 -18.90 16.38
CA ALA A 345 -2.01 -20.35 16.48
C ALA A 345 -3.16 -21.05 15.72
N ALA A 346 -4.31 -20.40 15.55
CA ALA A 346 -5.44 -20.94 14.82
C ALA A 346 -5.32 -20.84 13.29
N HIS A 347 -4.55 -19.86 12.80
CA HIS A 347 -4.37 -19.59 11.37
C HIS A 347 -3.03 -20.09 10.80
N ASP A 348 -2.79 -19.85 9.52
CA ASP A 348 -1.51 -20.15 8.87
C ASP A 348 -0.42 -19.16 9.32
N CYS A 349 0.61 -19.69 9.97
CA CYS A 349 1.74 -18.93 10.49
C CYS A 349 2.90 -18.77 9.49
N SER A 350 2.75 -19.20 8.24
CA SER A 350 3.81 -19.10 7.21
C SER A 350 4.33 -17.66 7.02
N LEU A 351 3.48 -16.66 7.23
CA LEU A 351 3.83 -15.24 7.17
C LEU A 351 4.80 -14.79 8.27
N LEU A 352 4.93 -15.56 9.34
CA LEU A 352 5.83 -15.29 10.47
C LEU A 352 7.16 -16.07 10.36
N ALA A 353 7.32 -16.87 9.30
CA ALA A 353 8.51 -17.69 9.09
C ALA A 353 9.79 -16.83 9.01
N GLY A 354 10.85 -17.28 9.68
CA GLY A 354 12.14 -16.62 9.67
C GLY A 354 12.21 -15.31 10.46
N GLN A 355 11.14 -14.93 11.18
CA GLN A 355 11.11 -13.73 12.01
C GLN A 355 11.43 -14.05 13.48
N HIS A 356 11.97 -13.06 14.18
CA HIS A 356 12.18 -13.12 15.62
C HIS A 356 10.87 -12.71 16.31
N LEU A 357 10.17 -13.69 16.91
CA LEU A 357 8.85 -13.46 17.49
C LEU A 357 8.94 -13.07 18.99
N PRO A 358 7.96 -12.30 19.50
CA PRO A 358 7.80 -12.09 20.94
C PRO A 358 7.73 -13.42 21.67
N PRO A 359 8.37 -13.57 22.86
CA PRO A 359 8.48 -14.86 23.55
C PRO A 359 7.16 -15.58 23.79
N ALA A 360 6.12 -14.84 24.19
CA ALA A 360 4.80 -15.42 24.44
C ALA A 360 4.15 -15.95 23.16
N LEU A 361 4.28 -15.24 22.04
CA LEU A 361 3.78 -15.68 20.74
C LEU A 361 4.54 -16.91 20.24
N ALA A 362 5.89 -16.88 20.32
CA ALA A 362 6.74 -18.02 19.97
C ALA A 362 6.34 -19.28 20.73
N TYR A 363 6.21 -19.18 22.06
CA TYR A 363 5.79 -20.28 22.92
C TYR A 363 4.42 -20.85 22.53
N THR A 364 3.43 -19.97 22.27
CA THR A 364 2.08 -20.43 21.89
C THR A 364 2.10 -21.18 20.57
N LEU A 365 2.88 -20.72 19.57
CA LEU A 365 3.00 -21.40 18.28
C LEU A 365 3.72 -22.75 18.40
N GLU A 366 4.72 -22.87 19.27
CA GLU A 366 5.39 -24.13 19.58
C GLU A 366 4.41 -25.13 20.20
N GLN A 367 3.62 -24.72 21.20
CA GLN A 367 2.63 -25.57 21.84
C GLN A 367 1.53 -26.05 20.87
N ALA A 368 1.19 -25.20 19.89
CA ALA A 368 0.23 -25.56 18.84
C ALA A 368 0.83 -26.45 17.73
N GLY A 369 2.12 -26.76 17.77
CA GLY A 369 2.83 -27.52 16.72
C GLY A 369 2.94 -26.74 15.40
N LYS A 370 2.88 -25.41 15.46
CA LYS A 370 2.89 -24.49 14.31
C LYS A 370 4.09 -23.56 14.29
N ALA A 371 5.18 -23.93 14.95
CA ALA A 371 6.41 -23.15 14.92
C ALA A 371 6.88 -22.93 13.49
N PRO A 372 7.00 -21.66 12.99
CA PRO A 372 7.45 -21.41 11.64
C PRO A 372 8.88 -21.92 11.41
N PRO A 373 9.22 -22.41 10.20
CA PRO A 373 10.58 -22.79 9.88
C PRO A 373 11.59 -21.67 10.17
N GLY A 374 12.70 -22.01 10.85
CA GLY A 374 13.75 -21.04 11.19
C GLY A 374 13.47 -20.20 12.45
N MET A 375 12.41 -20.45 13.19
CA MET A 375 12.21 -19.84 14.51
C MET A 375 13.29 -20.31 15.48
N GLN A 376 14.00 -19.36 16.09
CA GLN A 376 14.94 -19.69 17.16
C GLN A 376 14.17 -19.97 18.45
N ALA A 377 14.37 -21.13 19.04
CA ALA A 377 13.78 -21.48 20.32
C ALA A 377 14.27 -20.47 21.39
N HIS A 378 13.34 -19.79 22.03
CA HIS A 378 13.66 -18.95 23.18
C HIS A 378 13.80 -19.80 24.45
N PRO A 379 14.74 -19.46 25.33
CA PRO A 379 14.79 -20.10 26.66
C PRO A 379 13.46 -19.86 27.38
N ARG A 380 12.91 -20.88 27.99
CA ARG A 380 11.67 -20.81 28.78
C ARG A 380 11.75 -19.62 29.75
N PRO A 381 10.71 -18.79 29.86
CA PRO A 381 10.64 -17.86 30.95
C PRO A 381 10.66 -18.68 32.24
N GLU A 382 11.67 -18.46 33.09
CA GLU A 382 11.70 -19.05 34.42
C GLU A 382 10.42 -18.67 35.14
N ALA A 383 9.66 -19.67 35.55
CA ALA A 383 8.51 -19.48 36.40
C ALA A 383 8.96 -18.73 37.65
N GLN A 384 8.56 -17.47 37.76
CA GLN A 384 8.72 -16.74 39.02
C GLN A 384 7.89 -17.51 40.07
N ARG A 385 8.61 -18.16 40.98
CA ARG A 385 8.04 -18.78 42.18
C ARG A 385 7.67 -17.72 43.20
#